data_71325fb335b617db27e225a9d3a0ba28
#
_entry.id   71325fb335b617db27e225a9d3a0ba28
#
_cell.length_a   1.000
_cell.length_b   1.000
_cell.length_c   1.000
_cell.angle_alpha   90.00
_cell.angle_beta   90.00
_cell.angle_gamma   90.00
#
_symmetry.space_group_name_H-M   'P 1'
#
loop_
_entity.id
_entity.type
_entity.pdbx_description
1 polymer ?
#
loop_
_entity_poly.entity_id
_entity_poly.type
_entity_poly.pdbx_seq_one_letter_code
_entity_poly.pdbx_strand_id
1 'polypeptide(L)'
;MRDQGRLDHFLVFCHRTSILNQWKSAAARLGLRLEEWPCPPEQSQDADGLLVTYQGAGRQREALGERLKQWSLSACMAIADEAHHLGVDPDEPDATAWGQTFLELTGSVRLRLGLTGTPFRADNLAFCAARRMRVRLDDSGWVEQIRPDLCVEPRDLIAAGDVRPLEFRFQDGWVEHSREGHPDRDVSPLSAEQRESWRARNLRRAIRLADSSSIGQQVLLRAQQKLNQLRERQPQAAGLVIARDISHAEAISRVLMDDGNRVELIHSQSPQATERLNAFQSGEADWLVSIDMCAEGFDAPRLRVVAYLTTVVTRSRFVQGITRAVRMTPELAAREAIPREASYVFAPADPLLMEYARSWSVAEPYVLRPQEQEAEDEQPGVGAWRGPSLPLEAVEDGAGAVIRLKTPELPAFLQR
;
A
#
# COMPACT_ATOMS: atom_id res chain seq x y z
N MET A 1 6.58 -19.13 23.31
CA MET A 1 5.22 -19.51 23.81
C MET A 1 4.95 -21.00 23.54
N ARG A 2 5.25 -21.52 22.36
CA ARG A 2 5.14 -22.98 22.05
C ARG A 2 6.08 -23.79 22.93
N ASP A 3 7.35 -23.45 23.01
CA ASP A 3 8.37 -24.14 23.84
C ASP A 3 8.02 -24.12 25.34
N GLN A 4 7.09 -23.26 25.74
CA GLN A 4 6.59 -23.17 27.12
C GLN A 4 5.25 -23.90 27.31
N GLY A 5 4.75 -24.64 26.29
CA GLY A 5 3.47 -25.34 26.32
C GLY A 5 2.26 -24.41 26.47
N ARG A 6 2.38 -23.15 26.04
CA ARG A 6 1.29 -22.16 26.14
C ARG A 6 0.46 -22.06 24.88
N LEU A 7 0.99 -22.48 23.74
CA LEU A 7 0.35 -22.49 22.44
C LEU A 7 0.66 -23.80 21.73
N ASP A 8 -0.37 -24.45 21.22
CA ASP A 8 -0.27 -25.69 20.46
C ASP A 8 -0.47 -25.46 18.96
N HIS A 9 -1.39 -24.55 18.58
CA HIS A 9 -1.75 -24.35 17.18
C HIS A 9 -1.83 -22.86 16.79
N PHE A 10 -1.65 -22.62 15.49
CA PHE A 10 -1.75 -21.30 14.87
C PHE A 10 -2.85 -21.30 13.81
N LEU A 11 -3.65 -20.26 13.77
CA LEU A 11 -4.65 -20.01 12.73
C LEU A 11 -4.31 -18.68 12.06
N VAL A 12 -3.78 -18.74 10.83
CA VAL A 12 -3.30 -17.55 10.12
C VAL A 12 -4.26 -17.19 9.02
N PHE A 13 -4.79 -15.98 9.08
CA PHE A 13 -5.68 -15.41 8.08
C PHE A 13 -4.94 -14.41 7.22
N CYS A 14 -5.08 -14.54 5.90
CA CYS A 14 -4.44 -13.67 4.92
C CYS A 14 -5.46 -13.11 3.94
N HIS A 15 -5.12 -11.98 3.34
CA HIS A 15 -5.99 -11.38 2.32
C HIS A 15 -5.91 -12.13 0.96
N ARG A 16 -4.75 -12.68 0.59
CA ARG A 16 -4.50 -13.30 -0.72
C ARG A 16 -3.75 -14.62 -0.61
N THR A 17 -3.98 -15.49 -1.60
CA THR A 17 -3.29 -16.79 -1.70
C THR A 17 -1.78 -16.66 -1.88
N SER A 18 -1.29 -15.62 -2.56
CA SER A 18 0.16 -15.37 -2.70
C SER A 18 0.88 -15.19 -1.36
N ILE A 19 0.19 -14.68 -0.34
CA ILE A 19 0.73 -14.46 1.00
C ILE A 19 0.81 -15.78 1.79
N LEU A 20 -0.08 -16.74 1.52
CA LEU A 20 -0.08 -18.05 2.18
C LEU A 20 1.26 -18.75 2.01
N ASN A 21 1.84 -18.74 0.79
CA ASN A 21 3.14 -19.35 0.52
C ASN A 21 4.28 -18.66 1.29
N GLN A 22 4.21 -17.36 1.48
CA GLN A 22 5.21 -16.61 2.27
C GLN A 22 5.13 -17.03 3.74
N TRP A 23 3.91 -17.13 4.30
CA TRP A 23 3.69 -17.62 5.66
C TRP A 23 4.16 -19.05 5.84
N LYS A 24 3.82 -19.94 4.88
CA LYS A 24 4.27 -21.35 4.90
C LYS A 24 5.79 -21.45 4.92
N SER A 25 6.46 -20.69 4.05
CA SER A 25 7.92 -20.66 3.98
C SER A 25 8.56 -20.05 5.22
N ALA A 26 7.99 -19.01 5.79
CA ALA A 26 8.49 -18.36 7.00
C ALA A 26 8.32 -19.28 8.23
N ALA A 27 7.17 -19.95 8.36
CA ALA A 27 6.90 -20.91 9.41
C ALA A 27 7.85 -22.12 9.36
N ALA A 28 8.10 -22.65 8.17
CA ALA A 28 9.02 -23.77 7.97
C ALA A 28 10.45 -23.46 8.44
N ARG A 29 10.92 -22.20 8.25
CA ARG A 29 12.22 -21.75 8.78
C ARG A 29 12.28 -21.77 10.32
N LEU A 30 11.14 -21.70 10.97
CA LEU A 30 11.00 -21.80 12.43
C LEU A 30 10.64 -23.21 12.90
N GLY A 31 10.68 -24.22 12.00
CA GLY A 31 10.32 -25.59 12.28
C GLY A 31 8.82 -25.82 12.50
N LEU A 32 7.97 -24.90 11.99
CA LEU A 32 6.53 -25.00 12.08
C LEU A 32 5.94 -25.45 10.74
N ARG A 33 4.98 -26.39 10.80
CA ARG A 33 4.24 -26.87 9.63
C ARG A 33 2.85 -26.25 9.61
N LEU A 34 2.61 -25.36 8.64
CA LEU A 34 1.31 -24.76 8.38
C LEU A 34 0.71 -25.35 7.11
N GLU A 35 -0.55 -25.77 7.16
CA GLU A 35 -1.28 -26.33 6.01
C GLU A 35 -2.34 -25.34 5.51
N GLU A 36 -2.51 -25.29 4.20
CA GLU A 36 -3.48 -24.41 3.58
C GLU A 36 -4.88 -25.01 3.65
N TRP A 37 -5.86 -24.26 4.16
CA TRP A 37 -7.26 -24.65 4.19
C TRP A 37 -7.97 -24.31 2.86
N PRO A 38 -8.78 -25.24 2.28
CA PRO A 38 -9.12 -26.55 2.80
C PRO A 38 -8.05 -27.62 2.53
N CYS A 39 -7.83 -28.49 3.50
CA CYS A 39 -6.93 -29.62 3.38
C CYS A 39 -7.57 -30.90 3.96
N PRO A 40 -7.10 -32.09 3.55
CA PRO A 40 -7.56 -33.34 4.13
C PRO A 40 -7.40 -33.38 5.65
N PRO A 41 -8.32 -34.02 6.38
CA PRO A 41 -8.26 -34.11 7.85
C PRO A 41 -6.92 -34.62 8.39
N GLU A 42 -6.34 -35.61 7.73
CA GLU A 42 -5.05 -36.22 8.09
C GLU A 42 -3.91 -35.19 8.07
N GLN A 43 -3.84 -34.35 7.03
CA GLN A 43 -2.82 -33.30 6.93
C GLN A 43 -2.98 -32.22 8.00
N SER A 44 -4.22 -31.87 8.32
CA SER A 44 -4.50 -30.85 9.33
C SER A 44 -4.32 -31.35 10.77
N GLN A 45 -4.38 -32.66 11.03
CA GLN A 45 -4.15 -33.23 12.38
C GLN A 45 -2.70 -33.08 12.83
N ASP A 46 -1.75 -33.30 11.91
CA ASP A 46 -0.33 -33.23 12.19
C ASP A 46 0.28 -31.81 11.99
N ALA A 47 -0.53 -30.83 11.54
CA ALA A 47 -0.06 -29.50 11.31
C ALA A 47 0.00 -28.68 12.61
N ASP A 48 1.03 -27.81 12.70
CA ASP A 48 1.13 -26.82 13.78
C ASP A 48 0.12 -25.68 13.61
N GLY A 49 -0.50 -25.56 12.45
CA GLY A 49 -1.52 -24.56 12.19
C GLY A 49 -2.12 -24.61 10.79
N LEU A 50 -3.14 -23.80 10.60
CA LEU A 50 -3.83 -23.62 9.32
C LEU A 50 -3.63 -22.22 8.76
N LEU A 51 -3.47 -22.17 7.44
CA LEU A 51 -3.44 -20.94 6.64
C LEU A 51 -4.77 -20.82 5.89
N VAL A 52 -5.43 -19.69 5.97
CA VAL A 52 -6.72 -19.48 5.32
C VAL A 52 -6.83 -18.06 4.78
N THR A 53 -7.43 -17.89 3.59
CA THR A 53 -7.76 -16.55 3.12
C THR A 53 -9.04 -16.04 3.79
N TYR A 54 -9.19 -14.72 3.95
CA TYR A 54 -10.43 -14.14 4.51
C TYR A 54 -11.65 -14.56 3.73
N GLN A 55 -11.57 -14.57 2.39
CA GLN A 55 -12.63 -15.06 1.53
C GLN A 55 -12.90 -16.56 1.70
N GLY A 56 -11.83 -17.35 1.80
CA GLY A 56 -11.94 -18.81 2.04
C GLY A 56 -12.58 -19.12 3.37
N ALA A 57 -12.21 -18.39 4.42
CA ALA A 57 -12.83 -18.50 5.75
C ALA A 57 -14.32 -18.17 5.70
N GLY A 58 -14.71 -17.11 5.00
CA GLY A 58 -16.13 -16.74 4.83
C GLY A 58 -16.94 -17.80 4.09
N ARG A 59 -16.40 -18.31 2.96
CA ARG A 59 -17.08 -19.33 2.13
C ARG A 59 -17.21 -20.69 2.82
N GLN A 60 -16.27 -21.05 3.67
CA GLN A 60 -16.17 -22.36 4.32
C GLN A 60 -16.26 -22.26 5.85
N ARG A 61 -16.95 -21.23 6.34
CA ARG A 61 -17.02 -20.90 7.77
C ARG A 61 -17.43 -22.10 8.64
N GLU A 62 -18.49 -22.81 8.25
CA GLU A 62 -18.99 -23.94 9.00
C GLU A 62 -17.99 -25.10 9.04
N ALA A 63 -17.44 -25.48 7.88
CA ALA A 63 -16.46 -26.56 7.79
C ALA A 63 -15.17 -26.25 8.56
N LEU A 64 -14.69 -25.01 8.47
CA LEU A 64 -13.53 -24.55 9.24
C LEU A 64 -13.86 -24.53 10.75
N GLY A 65 -15.03 -24.05 11.12
CA GLY A 65 -15.50 -24.05 12.52
C GLY A 65 -15.57 -25.45 13.12
N GLU A 66 -16.11 -26.43 12.38
CA GLU A 66 -16.14 -27.84 12.82
C GLU A 66 -14.72 -28.42 12.96
N ARG A 67 -13.81 -28.04 12.04
CA ARG A 67 -12.41 -28.47 12.15
C ARG A 67 -11.73 -27.88 13.39
N LEU A 68 -11.97 -26.61 13.68
CA LEU A 68 -11.40 -25.93 14.83
C LEU A 68 -11.92 -26.45 16.18
N LYS A 69 -13.12 -27.03 16.23
CA LYS A 69 -13.64 -27.69 17.44
C LYS A 69 -12.77 -28.87 17.91
N GLN A 70 -11.97 -29.45 17.00
CA GLN A 70 -11.04 -30.54 17.35
C GLN A 70 -9.78 -30.02 18.03
N TRP A 71 -9.52 -28.72 17.99
CA TRP A 71 -8.38 -28.08 18.63
C TRP A 71 -8.76 -27.49 19.98
N SER A 72 -7.80 -27.45 20.90
CA SER A 72 -7.95 -26.66 22.13
C SER A 72 -7.78 -25.18 21.79
N LEU A 73 -8.88 -24.49 21.48
CA LEU A 73 -8.83 -23.08 21.07
C LEU A 73 -8.22 -22.15 22.15
N SER A 74 -8.26 -22.55 23.42
CA SER A 74 -7.59 -21.86 24.51
C SER A 74 -6.06 -21.93 24.43
N ALA A 75 -5.51 -22.89 23.68
CA ALA A 75 -4.09 -23.03 23.38
C ALA A 75 -3.75 -22.61 21.94
N CYS A 76 -4.66 -21.93 21.24
CA CYS A 76 -4.44 -21.43 19.88
C CYS A 76 -4.12 -19.94 19.87
N MET A 77 -3.44 -19.53 18.80
CA MET A 77 -3.21 -18.13 18.43
C MET A 77 -3.77 -17.87 17.03
N ALA A 78 -4.66 -16.91 16.91
CA ALA A 78 -5.14 -16.42 15.62
C ALA A 78 -4.33 -15.20 15.19
N ILE A 79 -3.83 -15.25 13.97
CA ILE A 79 -3.03 -14.18 13.35
C ILE A 79 -3.81 -13.65 12.15
N ALA A 80 -4.09 -12.35 12.13
CA ALA A 80 -4.70 -11.66 11.00
C ALA A 80 -3.63 -10.81 10.32
N ASP A 81 -3.20 -11.25 9.14
CA ASP A 81 -2.24 -10.50 8.32
C ASP A 81 -2.98 -9.47 7.47
N GLU A 82 -2.42 -8.25 7.35
CA GLU A 82 -3.10 -7.07 6.80
C GLU A 82 -4.47 -6.83 7.48
N ALA A 83 -4.43 -6.81 8.81
CA ALA A 83 -5.63 -6.75 9.67
C ALA A 83 -6.55 -5.55 9.39
N HIS A 84 -6.08 -4.54 8.68
CA HIS A 84 -6.90 -3.41 8.24
C HIS A 84 -8.04 -3.82 7.29
N HIS A 85 -7.96 -5.00 6.63
CA HIS A 85 -9.07 -5.54 5.84
C HIS A 85 -10.24 -6.06 6.67
N LEU A 86 -10.05 -6.25 7.97
CA LEU A 86 -11.07 -6.77 8.89
C LEU A 86 -11.81 -5.64 9.64
N GLY A 87 -12.20 -4.61 8.94
CA GLY A 87 -13.03 -3.55 9.50
C GLY A 87 -14.45 -4.06 9.82
N VAL A 88 -15.12 -3.40 10.76
CA VAL A 88 -16.55 -3.58 11.00
C VAL A 88 -17.24 -2.28 10.64
N ASP A 89 -17.97 -2.28 9.52
CA ASP A 89 -18.79 -1.19 9.07
C ASP A 89 -20.25 -1.67 8.93
N PRO A 90 -21.21 -0.96 9.52
CA PRO A 90 -22.62 -1.24 9.28
C PRO A 90 -23.04 -1.03 7.82
N ASP A 91 -22.33 -0.17 7.08
CA ASP A 91 -22.72 0.25 5.74
C ASP A 91 -21.96 -0.50 4.61
N GLU A 92 -20.90 -1.28 4.92
CA GLU A 92 -20.18 -2.12 3.95
C GLU A 92 -20.27 -3.62 4.31
N PRO A 93 -21.25 -4.36 3.75
CA PRO A 93 -21.50 -5.75 4.10
C PRO A 93 -20.33 -6.70 3.89
N ASP A 94 -19.50 -6.49 2.86
CA ASP A 94 -18.41 -7.40 2.53
C ASP A 94 -17.20 -7.23 3.47
N ALA A 95 -16.82 -6.01 3.81
CA ALA A 95 -15.77 -5.74 4.79
C ALA A 95 -16.19 -6.20 6.19
N THR A 96 -17.48 -6.02 6.53
CA THR A 96 -18.06 -6.52 7.77
C THR A 96 -18.14 -8.04 7.82
N ALA A 97 -18.41 -8.70 6.69
CA ALA A 97 -18.52 -10.16 6.62
C ALA A 97 -17.22 -10.86 7.01
N TRP A 98 -16.07 -10.36 6.55
CA TRP A 98 -14.75 -10.91 6.92
C TRP A 98 -14.40 -10.67 8.38
N GLY A 99 -14.65 -9.47 8.89
CA GLY A 99 -14.44 -9.11 10.28
C GLY A 99 -15.32 -9.94 11.23
N GLN A 100 -16.59 -10.12 10.90
CA GLN A 100 -17.52 -10.95 11.64
C GLN A 100 -17.11 -12.42 11.63
N THR A 101 -16.77 -12.98 10.45
CA THR A 101 -16.29 -14.35 10.32
C THR A 101 -15.04 -14.58 11.16
N PHE A 102 -14.08 -13.63 11.13
CA PHE A 102 -12.89 -13.71 11.97
C PHE A 102 -13.24 -13.73 13.46
N LEU A 103 -14.12 -12.84 13.91
CA LEU A 103 -14.56 -12.80 15.32
C LEU A 103 -15.27 -14.09 15.74
N GLU A 104 -16.17 -14.62 14.91
CA GLU A 104 -16.89 -15.87 15.19
C GLU A 104 -15.94 -17.05 15.30
N LEU A 105 -15.05 -17.25 14.32
CA LEU A 105 -14.09 -18.36 14.31
C LEU A 105 -13.03 -18.28 15.42
N THR A 106 -12.72 -17.07 15.87
CA THR A 106 -11.66 -16.84 16.85
C THR A 106 -12.16 -16.43 18.23
N GLY A 107 -13.48 -16.48 18.47
CA GLY A 107 -14.11 -16.03 19.73
C GLY A 107 -13.51 -16.68 20.97
N SER A 108 -13.20 -17.96 20.92
CA SER A 108 -12.63 -18.75 22.01
C SER A 108 -11.10 -18.89 21.94
N VAL A 109 -10.45 -18.26 20.96
CA VAL A 109 -9.00 -18.32 20.82
C VAL A 109 -8.35 -17.42 21.88
N ARG A 110 -7.31 -17.94 22.54
CA ARG A 110 -6.64 -17.25 23.64
C ARG A 110 -5.98 -15.94 23.24
N LEU A 111 -5.29 -15.93 22.09
CA LEU A 111 -4.54 -14.79 21.60
C LEU A 111 -4.94 -14.45 20.16
N ARG A 112 -5.20 -13.19 19.93
CA ARG A 112 -5.40 -12.66 18.58
C ARG A 112 -4.33 -11.62 18.30
N LEU A 113 -3.65 -11.77 17.16
CA LEU A 113 -2.62 -10.86 16.69
C LEU A 113 -3.06 -10.26 15.35
N GLY A 114 -3.27 -8.97 15.30
CA GLY A 114 -3.46 -8.23 14.05
C GLY A 114 -2.15 -7.60 13.61
N LEU A 115 -1.72 -7.91 12.40
CA LEU A 115 -0.54 -7.35 11.76
C LEU A 115 -0.95 -6.40 10.65
N THR A 116 -0.40 -5.21 10.61
CA THR A 116 -0.61 -4.27 9.51
C THR A 116 0.55 -3.28 9.43
N GLY A 117 1.03 -3.03 8.22
CA GLY A 117 1.97 -1.94 7.93
C GLY A 117 1.25 -0.61 7.65
N THR A 118 -0.05 -0.66 7.43
CA THR A 118 -0.88 0.52 7.10
C THR A 118 -2.17 0.45 7.91
N PRO A 119 -2.17 0.90 9.16
CA PRO A 119 -3.36 0.86 10.02
C PRO A 119 -4.50 1.79 9.56
N PHE A 120 -4.30 2.48 8.44
CA PHE A 120 -5.22 3.45 7.88
C PHE A 120 -6.09 2.81 6.79
N ARG A 121 -7.38 2.71 7.00
CA ARG A 121 -8.34 2.43 5.93
C ARG A 121 -8.86 3.74 5.35
N ALA A 122 -9.24 3.72 4.08
CA ALA A 122 -9.84 4.87 3.42
C ALA A 122 -11.20 5.24 4.04
N ASP A 123 -11.92 4.24 4.53
CA ASP A 123 -13.22 4.35 5.22
C ASP A 123 -13.11 4.64 6.72
N ASN A 124 -11.90 4.80 7.23
CA ASN A 124 -11.64 5.08 8.65
C ASN A 124 -12.10 3.99 9.64
N LEU A 125 -12.29 2.78 9.16
CA LEU A 125 -12.67 1.64 10.00
C LEU A 125 -11.48 1.04 10.73
N ALA A 126 -11.71 0.65 11.97
CA ALA A 126 -10.73 -0.05 12.77
C ALA A 126 -10.74 -1.55 12.53
N PHE A 127 -9.60 -2.20 12.69
CA PHE A 127 -9.54 -3.66 12.84
C PHE A 127 -10.56 -4.14 13.90
N CYS A 128 -11.38 -5.11 13.56
CA CYS A 128 -12.52 -5.54 14.38
C CYS A 128 -12.15 -5.99 15.80
N ALA A 129 -10.92 -6.44 16.03
CA ALA A 129 -10.40 -6.85 17.33
C ALA A 129 -9.38 -5.85 17.92
N ALA A 130 -9.24 -4.66 17.37
CA ALA A 130 -8.30 -3.66 17.86
C ALA A 130 -8.72 -3.06 19.21
N ARG A 131 -7.74 -2.77 20.04
CA ARG A 131 -7.97 -2.01 21.27
C ARG A 131 -8.23 -0.55 20.93
N ARG A 132 -9.41 -0.06 21.29
CA ARG A 132 -9.81 1.34 21.11
C ARG A 132 -9.63 2.10 22.40
N MET A 133 -9.13 3.33 22.30
CA MET A 133 -8.98 4.26 23.44
C MET A 133 -9.60 5.61 23.08
N ARG A 134 -10.34 6.18 24.01
CA ARG A 134 -10.78 7.58 23.91
C ARG A 134 -9.68 8.50 24.39
N VAL A 135 -9.26 9.40 23.52
CA VAL A 135 -8.23 10.41 23.82
C VAL A 135 -8.82 11.78 23.58
N ARG A 136 -8.55 12.70 24.49
CA ARG A 136 -8.95 14.09 24.30
C ARG A 136 -7.88 14.80 23.47
N LEU A 137 -8.30 15.34 22.32
CA LEU A 137 -7.46 16.23 21.52
C LEU A 137 -7.81 17.67 21.92
N ASP A 138 -6.96 18.30 22.72
CA ASP A 138 -7.08 19.69 23.18
C ASP A 138 -8.50 20.31 23.07
N ASP A 139 -8.69 21.33 22.26
CA ASP A 139 -9.99 22.01 22.11
C ASP A 139 -10.98 21.30 21.14
N SER A 140 -10.56 20.27 20.43
CA SER A 140 -11.38 19.58 19.40
C SER A 140 -12.25 18.44 19.93
N GLY A 141 -12.22 18.14 21.22
CA GLY A 141 -13.07 17.12 21.84
C GLY A 141 -12.43 15.75 22.00
N TRP A 142 -13.27 14.70 22.15
CA TRP A 142 -12.84 13.33 22.31
C TRP A 142 -12.78 12.61 20.96
N VAL A 143 -11.69 11.89 20.70
CA VAL A 143 -11.54 11.01 19.54
C VAL A 143 -11.23 9.60 19.98
N GLU A 144 -11.67 8.62 19.20
CA GLU A 144 -11.22 7.24 19.35
C GLU A 144 -9.92 7.01 18.58
N GLN A 145 -8.96 6.42 19.25
CA GLN A 145 -7.69 6.00 18.65
C GLN A 145 -7.52 4.50 18.80
N ILE A 146 -6.93 3.86 17.79
CA ILE A 146 -6.39 2.50 17.92
C ILE A 146 -5.00 2.60 18.52
N ARG A 147 -4.80 1.91 19.64
CA ARG A 147 -3.48 1.77 20.25
C ARG A 147 -2.88 0.42 19.88
N PRO A 148 -1.79 0.39 19.12
CA PRO A 148 -1.05 -0.84 18.90
C PRO A 148 -0.43 -1.33 20.21
N ASP A 149 -0.40 -2.65 20.43
CA ASP A 149 0.35 -3.24 21.55
C ASP A 149 1.85 -3.22 21.27
N LEU A 150 2.24 -3.31 20.00
CA LEU A 150 3.60 -3.14 19.53
C LEU A 150 3.60 -2.29 18.27
N CYS A 151 4.43 -1.27 18.23
CA CYS A 151 4.69 -0.45 17.05
C CYS A 151 6.19 -0.39 16.80
N VAL A 152 6.59 -0.70 15.56
CA VAL A 152 7.97 -0.51 15.10
C VAL A 152 7.95 0.57 14.04
N GLU A 153 8.58 1.69 14.33
CA GLU A 153 8.61 2.80 13.39
C GLU A 153 9.60 2.55 12.26
N PRO A 154 9.24 2.89 11.01
CA PRO A 154 10.14 2.74 9.87
C PRO A 154 11.50 3.41 10.07
N ARG A 155 11.55 4.55 10.77
CA ARG A 155 12.81 5.26 11.09
C ARG A 155 13.75 4.42 11.94
N ASP A 156 13.23 3.59 12.86
CA ASP A 156 14.05 2.73 13.72
C ASP A 156 14.64 1.58 12.90
N LEU A 157 13.84 1.00 12.00
CA LEU A 157 14.31 -0.02 11.05
C LEU A 157 15.36 0.53 10.08
N ILE A 158 15.20 1.78 9.62
CA ILE A 158 16.19 2.45 8.77
C ILE A 158 17.50 2.65 9.56
N ALA A 159 17.42 3.13 10.79
CA ALA A 159 18.58 3.35 11.65
C ALA A 159 19.32 2.03 11.98
N ALA A 160 18.58 0.94 12.19
CA ALA A 160 19.13 -0.39 12.38
C ALA A 160 19.72 -1.00 11.08
N GLY A 161 19.34 -0.45 9.91
CA GLY A 161 19.75 -0.97 8.61
C GLY A 161 18.96 -2.21 8.17
N ASP A 162 17.81 -2.46 8.74
CA ASP A 162 16.92 -3.57 8.37
C ASP A 162 16.17 -3.28 7.07
N VAL A 163 15.96 -2.00 6.79
CA VAL A 163 15.33 -1.49 5.56
C VAL A 163 16.11 -0.32 4.98
N ARG A 164 15.87 -0.01 3.71
CA ARG A 164 16.47 1.15 3.03
C ARG A 164 15.71 2.42 3.34
N PRO A 165 16.39 3.57 3.47
CA PRO A 165 15.73 4.87 3.44
C PRO A 165 15.12 5.13 2.05
N LEU A 166 14.09 5.99 2.00
CA LEU A 166 13.49 6.47 0.75
C LEU A 166 13.87 7.92 0.50
N GLU A 167 14.26 8.18 -0.74
CA GLU A 167 14.47 9.53 -1.26
C GLU A 167 13.37 9.87 -2.27
N PHE A 168 12.63 10.96 -2.00
CA PHE A 168 11.51 11.38 -2.81
C PHE A 168 11.93 12.44 -3.83
N ARG A 169 11.51 12.26 -5.07
CA ARG A 169 11.76 13.14 -6.21
C ARG A 169 10.45 13.54 -6.87
N PHE A 170 9.94 14.70 -6.53
CA PHE A 170 8.69 15.21 -7.08
C PHE A 170 8.93 16.04 -8.34
N GLN A 171 8.11 15.82 -9.37
CA GLN A 171 8.08 16.62 -10.57
C GLN A 171 6.90 17.57 -10.52
N ASP A 172 7.17 18.85 -10.43
CA ASP A 172 6.18 19.90 -10.55
C ASP A 172 6.06 20.39 -11.99
N GLY A 173 4.95 21.07 -12.29
CA GLY A 173 4.69 21.71 -13.57
C GLY A 173 3.42 22.55 -13.51
N TRP A 174 3.23 23.35 -14.54
CA TRP A 174 2.05 24.21 -14.65
C TRP A 174 0.91 23.46 -15.33
N VAL A 175 -0.25 23.47 -14.71
CA VAL A 175 -1.46 22.84 -15.22
C VAL A 175 -2.48 23.91 -15.56
N GLU A 176 -3.00 23.84 -16.79
CA GLU A 176 -4.03 24.75 -17.28
C GLU A 176 -5.41 24.32 -16.76
N HIS A 177 -6.17 25.27 -16.25
CA HIS A 177 -7.54 25.10 -15.83
C HIS A 177 -8.45 25.89 -16.80
N SER A 178 -9.37 25.21 -17.45
CA SER A 178 -10.47 25.88 -18.17
C SER A 178 -11.76 25.70 -17.38
N ARG A 179 -12.47 26.79 -17.09
CA ARG A 179 -13.85 26.72 -16.63
C ARG A 179 -14.77 26.68 -17.85
N GLU A 180 -15.68 25.71 -17.86
CA GLU A 180 -16.72 25.66 -18.88
C GLU A 180 -17.51 26.97 -18.90
N GLY A 181 -17.56 27.68 -20.04
CA GLY A 181 -18.22 28.96 -20.20
C GLY A 181 -17.42 30.21 -19.81
N HIS A 182 -16.18 30.10 -19.38
CA HIS A 182 -15.28 31.23 -19.12
C HIS A 182 -14.08 31.24 -20.08
N PRO A 183 -13.79 32.40 -20.74
CA PRO A 183 -12.65 32.53 -21.64
C PRO A 183 -11.30 32.56 -20.89
N ASP A 184 -11.30 32.78 -19.58
CA ASP A 184 -10.10 32.90 -18.79
C ASP A 184 -9.55 31.50 -18.44
N ARG A 185 -8.31 31.27 -18.87
CA ARG A 185 -7.54 30.09 -18.56
C ARG A 185 -6.68 30.39 -17.33
N ASP A 186 -7.05 29.79 -16.22
CA ASP A 186 -6.21 29.83 -15.01
C ASP A 186 -5.10 28.81 -15.12
N VAL A 187 -3.88 29.20 -14.78
CA VAL A 187 -2.69 28.35 -14.80
C VAL A 187 -2.06 28.35 -13.42
N SER A 188 -1.95 27.19 -12.83
CA SER A 188 -1.29 27.05 -11.52
C SER A 188 -0.29 25.90 -11.48
N PRO A 189 0.74 25.96 -10.61
CA PRO A 189 1.60 24.81 -10.37
C PRO A 189 0.79 23.65 -9.77
N LEU A 190 1.11 22.42 -10.15
CA LEU A 190 0.46 21.23 -9.60
C LEU A 190 0.56 21.20 -8.06
N SER A 191 1.70 21.61 -7.53
CA SER A 191 1.99 21.64 -6.09
C SER A 191 1.19 22.68 -5.28
N ALA A 192 0.54 23.63 -5.94
CA ALA A 192 -0.17 24.73 -5.26
C ALA A 192 -1.67 24.47 -5.08
N GLU A 193 -2.26 23.49 -5.76
CA GLU A 193 -3.69 23.23 -5.72
C GLU A 193 -4.09 22.46 -4.46
N GLN A 194 -4.88 23.09 -3.62
CA GLN A 194 -5.37 22.52 -2.36
C GLN A 194 -6.83 22.06 -2.42
N ARG A 195 -7.60 22.53 -3.39
CA ARG A 195 -9.01 22.12 -3.56
C ARG A 195 -9.07 20.70 -4.09
N GLU A 196 -9.70 19.80 -3.39
CA GLU A 196 -9.68 18.35 -3.66
C GLU A 196 -10.10 18.00 -5.10
N SER A 197 -11.21 18.52 -5.58
CA SER A 197 -11.72 18.25 -6.92
C SER A 197 -10.77 18.72 -8.02
N TRP A 198 -10.16 19.90 -7.86
CA TRP A 198 -9.20 20.45 -8.81
C TRP A 198 -7.86 19.71 -8.76
N ARG A 199 -7.41 19.35 -7.56
CA ARG A 199 -6.20 18.56 -7.35
C ARG A 199 -6.31 17.22 -8.07
N ALA A 200 -7.41 16.48 -7.90
CA ALA A 200 -7.64 15.20 -8.57
C ALA A 200 -7.63 15.31 -10.10
N ARG A 201 -8.26 16.37 -10.64
CA ARG A 201 -8.25 16.68 -12.09
C ARG A 201 -6.83 16.99 -12.59
N ASN A 202 -6.09 17.81 -11.85
CA ASN A 202 -4.74 18.20 -12.20
C ASN A 202 -3.80 17.01 -12.19
N LEU A 203 -3.89 16.14 -11.17
CA LEU A 203 -3.11 14.93 -11.10
C LEU A 203 -3.42 14.00 -12.29
N ARG A 204 -4.70 13.82 -12.64
CA ARG A 204 -5.09 13.03 -13.81
C ARG A 204 -4.48 13.55 -15.12
N ARG A 205 -4.36 14.87 -15.26
CA ARG A 205 -3.70 15.49 -16.41
C ARG A 205 -2.18 15.32 -16.35
N ALA A 206 -1.61 15.55 -15.17
CA ALA A 206 -0.17 15.48 -14.95
C ALA A 206 0.43 14.10 -15.24
N ILE A 207 -0.29 13.00 -15.00
CA ILE A 207 0.21 11.65 -15.23
C ILE A 207 0.02 11.18 -16.68
N ARG A 208 -0.61 11.94 -17.57
CA ARG A 208 -0.74 11.59 -18.99
C ARG A 208 0.63 11.59 -19.67
N LEU A 209 0.85 10.61 -20.54
CA LEU A 209 2.04 10.51 -21.38
C LEU A 209 1.72 11.13 -22.75
N ALA A 210 1.53 12.45 -22.80
CA ALA A 210 1.13 13.12 -24.04
C ALA A 210 2.34 13.45 -24.93
N ASP A 211 3.40 13.98 -24.33
CA ASP A 211 4.64 14.38 -24.99
C ASP A 211 5.79 14.41 -23.97
N SER A 212 7.02 14.65 -24.45
CA SER A 212 8.22 14.71 -23.62
C SER A 212 8.21 15.83 -22.58
N SER A 213 7.31 16.80 -22.71
CA SER A 213 7.14 17.92 -21.75
C SER A 213 6.11 17.60 -20.67
N SER A 214 5.39 16.47 -20.77
CA SER A 214 4.41 16.09 -19.75
C SER A 214 5.08 15.72 -18.42
N ILE A 215 4.43 16.06 -17.31
CA ILE A 215 4.93 15.75 -15.95
C ILE A 215 5.13 14.23 -15.82
N GLY A 216 4.15 13.42 -16.27
CA GLY A 216 4.24 11.95 -16.21
C GLY A 216 5.43 11.39 -16.98
N GLN A 217 5.70 11.91 -18.18
CA GLN A 217 6.85 11.49 -18.98
C GLN A 217 8.17 11.87 -18.31
N GLN A 218 8.26 13.05 -17.73
CA GLN A 218 9.46 13.48 -17.00
C GLN A 218 9.69 12.68 -15.71
N VAL A 219 8.63 12.31 -14.99
CA VAL A 219 8.71 11.39 -13.85
C VAL A 219 9.31 10.06 -14.30
N LEU A 220 8.78 9.48 -15.39
CA LEU A 220 9.24 8.20 -15.92
C LEU A 220 10.70 8.25 -16.40
N LEU A 221 11.06 9.27 -17.18
CA LEU A 221 12.42 9.48 -17.68
C LEU A 221 13.45 9.60 -16.54
N ARG A 222 13.15 10.40 -15.52
CA ARG A 222 14.03 10.58 -14.35
C ARG A 222 14.15 9.30 -13.53
N ALA A 223 13.06 8.57 -13.36
CA ALA A 223 13.06 7.28 -12.67
C ALA A 223 13.98 6.29 -13.41
N GLN A 224 13.88 6.24 -14.74
CA GLN A 224 14.72 5.39 -15.59
C GLN A 224 16.19 5.79 -15.54
N GLN A 225 16.51 7.06 -15.67
CA GLN A 225 17.88 7.56 -15.54
C GLN A 225 18.49 7.17 -14.18
N LYS A 226 17.68 7.28 -13.11
CA LYS A 226 18.14 6.89 -11.77
C LYS A 226 18.35 5.38 -11.66
N LEU A 227 17.46 4.58 -12.22
CA LEU A 227 17.63 3.13 -12.24
C LEU A 227 18.90 2.73 -12.99
N ASN A 228 19.18 3.33 -14.14
CA ASN A 228 20.38 3.06 -14.91
C ASN A 228 21.65 3.41 -14.12
N GLN A 229 21.69 4.54 -13.42
CA GLN A 229 22.80 4.90 -12.51
C GLN A 229 23.00 3.90 -11.38
N LEU A 230 21.91 3.41 -10.78
CA LEU A 230 21.98 2.40 -9.73
C LEU A 230 22.52 1.07 -10.26
N ARG A 231 22.15 0.69 -11.48
CA ARG A 231 22.56 -0.55 -12.12
C ARG A 231 24.04 -0.61 -12.48
N GLU A 232 24.73 0.51 -12.59
CA GLU A 232 26.19 0.53 -12.72
C GLU A 232 26.89 -0.15 -11.52
N ARG A 233 26.30 -0.05 -10.31
CA ARG A 233 26.84 -0.64 -9.07
C ARG A 233 26.07 -1.88 -8.64
N GLN A 234 24.77 -1.94 -8.93
CA GLN A 234 23.85 -3.01 -8.57
C GLN A 234 23.10 -3.49 -9.82
N PRO A 235 23.70 -4.32 -10.66
CA PRO A 235 23.13 -4.71 -11.97
C PRO A 235 21.73 -5.33 -11.87
N GLN A 236 21.40 -5.91 -10.72
CA GLN A 236 20.08 -6.51 -10.46
C GLN A 236 19.02 -5.50 -9.98
N ALA A 237 19.37 -4.22 -9.78
CA ALA A 237 18.39 -3.21 -9.38
C ALA A 237 17.25 -3.13 -10.38
N ALA A 238 16.02 -2.98 -9.88
CA ALA A 238 14.80 -2.95 -10.65
C ALA A 238 13.91 -1.77 -10.30
N GLY A 239 13.01 -1.45 -11.23
CA GLY A 239 12.00 -0.41 -11.07
C GLY A 239 10.58 -0.95 -11.01
N LEU A 240 9.70 -0.21 -10.34
CA LEU A 240 8.26 -0.42 -10.30
C LEU A 240 7.55 0.84 -10.78
N VAL A 241 6.63 0.70 -11.71
CA VAL A 241 5.69 1.77 -12.05
C VAL A 241 4.30 1.40 -11.57
N ILE A 242 3.67 2.28 -10.81
CA ILE A 242 2.28 2.15 -10.42
C ILE A 242 1.46 3.04 -11.35
N ALA A 243 0.72 2.41 -12.26
CA ALA A 243 -0.07 3.07 -13.28
C ALA A 243 -1.53 3.25 -12.85
N ARG A 244 -2.24 4.14 -13.53
CA ARG A 244 -3.65 4.46 -13.25
C ARG A 244 -4.61 3.34 -13.68
N ASP A 245 -4.49 2.90 -14.93
CA ASP A 245 -5.37 1.93 -15.59
C ASP A 245 -4.60 1.10 -16.63
N ILE A 246 -5.28 0.14 -17.28
CA ILE A 246 -4.65 -0.78 -18.24
C ILE A 246 -4.06 -0.02 -19.43
N SER A 247 -4.81 0.89 -20.04
CA SER A 247 -4.34 1.66 -21.19
C SER A 247 -3.12 2.53 -20.87
N HIS A 248 -3.10 3.12 -19.68
CA HIS A 248 -1.96 3.89 -19.19
C HIS A 248 -0.74 3.01 -18.90
N ALA A 249 -0.96 1.85 -18.29
CA ALA A 249 0.10 0.88 -18.02
C ALA A 249 0.74 0.34 -19.32
N GLU A 250 -0.07 0.05 -20.34
CA GLU A 250 0.40 -0.34 -21.68
C GLU A 250 1.20 0.77 -22.37
N ALA A 251 0.75 2.02 -22.25
CA ALA A 251 1.49 3.16 -22.80
C ALA A 251 2.85 3.35 -22.09
N ILE A 252 2.90 3.26 -20.77
CA ILE A 252 4.15 3.29 -19.99
C ILE A 252 5.07 2.15 -20.41
N SER A 253 4.54 0.93 -20.52
CA SER A 253 5.32 -0.25 -20.89
C SER A 253 5.95 -0.09 -22.28
N ARG A 254 5.21 0.47 -23.26
CA ARG A 254 5.75 0.77 -24.60
C ARG A 254 6.90 1.77 -24.52
N VAL A 255 6.73 2.88 -23.80
CA VAL A 255 7.79 3.89 -23.66
C VAL A 255 9.05 3.27 -23.05
N LEU A 256 8.92 2.45 -22.00
CA LEU A 256 10.07 1.79 -21.38
C LEU A 256 10.73 0.76 -22.30
N MET A 257 9.94 0.00 -23.09
CA MET A 257 10.46 -0.96 -24.07
C MET A 257 11.16 -0.27 -25.24
N ASP A 258 10.60 0.84 -25.73
CA ASP A 258 11.22 1.64 -26.80
C ASP A 258 12.59 2.20 -26.38
N ASP A 259 12.77 2.45 -25.08
CA ASP A 259 14.03 2.82 -24.49
C ASP A 259 14.96 1.64 -24.13
N GLY A 260 14.63 0.43 -24.62
CA GLY A 260 15.46 -0.77 -24.51
C GLY A 260 15.34 -1.54 -23.21
N ASN A 261 14.36 -1.24 -22.35
CA ASN A 261 14.17 -1.97 -21.10
C ASN A 261 13.32 -3.24 -21.31
N ARG A 262 13.60 -4.26 -20.49
CA ARG A 262 12.74 -5.45 -20.38
C ARG A 262 11.64 -5.15 -19.36
N VAL A 263 10.38 -5.24 -19.77
CA VAL A 263 9.23 -4.81 -18.97
C VAL A 263 8.24 -5.94 -18.78
N GLU A 264 7.85 -6.19 -17.55
CA GLU A 264 6.69 -6.99 -17.21
C GLU A 264 5.50 -6.11 -16.86
N LEU A 265 4.37 -6.37 -17.51
CA LEU A 265 3.11 -5.68 -17.25
C LEU A 265 2.13 -6.62 -16.56
N ILE A 266 1.62 -6.19 -15.38
CA ILE A 266 0.70 -6.99 -14.58
C ILE A 266 -0.52 -6.17 -14.17
N HIS A 267 -1.70 -6.71 -14.43
CA HIS A 267 -3.00 -6.20 -13.98
C HIS A 267 -3.95 -7.37 -13.65
N SER A 268 -5.12 -7.07 -13.06
CA SER A 268 -6.08 -8.08 -12.62
C SER A 268 -6.56 -9.05 -13.69
N GLN A 269 -6.47 -8.66 -14.96
CA GLN A 269 -6.85 -9.47 -16.11
C GLN A 269 -5.64 -10.07 -16.86
N SER A 270 -4.43 -9.92 -16.32
CA SER A 270 -3.22 -10.45 -16.97
C SER A 270 -3.23 -11.98 -16.93
N PRO A 271 -3.12 -12.65 -18.07
CA PRO A 271 -2.83 -14.09 -18.08
C PRO A 271 -1.45 -14.30 -17.48
N GLN A 272 -1.29 -15.41 -16.74
CA GLN A 272 0.01 -15.79 -16.17
C GLN A 272 0.65 -14.75 -15.24
N ALA A 273 -0.16 -13.99 -14.49
CA ALA A 273 0.35 -12.94 -13.61
C ALA A 273 1.42 -13.45 -12.62
N THR A 274 1.26 -14.66 -12.11
CA THR A 274 2.23 -15.29 -11.19
C THR A 274 3.56 -15.60 -11.90
N GLU A 275 3.53 -16.10 -13.12
CA GLU A 275 4.74 -16.40 -13.90
C GLU A 275 5.51 -15.11 -14.22
N ARG A 276 4.81 -14.06 -14.62
CA ARG A 276 5.40 -12.74 -14.86
C ARG A 276 6.00 -12.12 -13.62
N LEU A 277 5.34 -12.28 -12.46
CA LEU A 277 5.92 -11.85 -11.17
C LEU A 277 7.20 -12.62 -10.85
N ASN A 278 7.22 -13.92 -11.08
CA ASN A 278 8.40 -14.76 -10.88
C ASN A 278 9.54 -14.34 -11.82
N ALA A 279 9.26 -14.10 -13.10
CA ALA A 279 10.22 -13.59 -14.07
C ALA A 279 10.81 -12.24 -13.64
N PHE A 280 9.97 -11.35 -13.13
CA PHE A 280 10.46 -10.10 -12.56
C PHE A 280 11.32 -10.32 -11.31
N GLN A 281 10.92 -11.20 -10.39
CA GLN A 281 11.69 -11.50 -9.18
C GLN A 281 13.04 -12.16 -9.49
N SER A 282 13.10 -13.04 -10.50
CA SER A 282 14.34 -13.72 -10.94
C SER A 282 15.33 -12.81 -11.66
N GLY A 283 14.91 -11.62 -12.05
CA GLY A 283 15.78 -10.64 -12.75
C GLY A 283 15.67 -10.66 -14.26
N GLU A 284 14.68 -11.34 -14.81
CA GLU A 284 14.43 -11.40 -16.25
C GLU A 284 13.88 -10.09 -16.83
N ALA A 285 13.28 -9.25 -15.99
CA ALA A 285 12.79 -7.92 -16.37
C ALA A 285 13.44 -6.82 -15.52
N ASP A 286 13.56 -5.64 -16.10
CA ASP A 286 14.15 -4.44 -15.48
C ASP A 286 13.07 -3.61 -14.77
N TRP A 287 11.88 -3.59 -15.33
CA TRP A 287 10.73 -2.87 -14.83
C TRP A 287 9.52 -3.77 -14.66
N LEU A 288 8.81 -3.55 -13.57
CA LEU A 288 7.44 -4.02 -13.38
C LEU A 288 6.49 -2.83 -13.54
N VAL A 289 5.54 -2.92 -14.45
CA VAL A 289 4.43 -1.97 -14.57
C VAL A 289 3.18 -2.63 -14.02
N SER A 290 2.58 -2.03 -13.02
CA SER A 290 1.41 -2.61 -12.34
C SER A 290 0.33 -1.56 -12.16
N ILE A 291 -0.91 -2.01 -12.15
CA ILE A 291 -2.07 -1.19 -11.80
C ILE A 291 -2.38 -1.47 -10.34
N ASP A 292 -2.34 -0.40 -9.54
CA ASP A 292 -2.83 -0.34 -8.18
C ASP A 292 -2.45 -1.55 -7.30
N MET A 293 -3.38 -2.47 -7.09
CA MET A 293 -3.28 -3.58 -6.14
C MET A 293 -2.65 -4.86 -6.68
N CYS A 294 -2.41 -4.98 -7.99
CA CYS A 294 -1.87 -6.22 -8.54
C CYS A 294 -0.45 -6.54 -8.02
N ALA A 295 0.21 -5.51 -7.48
CA ALA A 295 1.50 -5.65 -6.85
C ALA A 295 1.43 -6.05 -5.36
N GLU A 296 0.26 -6.17 -4.74
CA GLU A 296 0.15 -6.68 -3.37
C GLU A 296 0.54 -8.15 -3.28
N GLY A 297 1.27 -8.49 -2.24
CA GLY A 297 1.64 -9.89 -1.96
C GLY A 297 2.89 -10.40 -2.68
N PHE A 298 3.59 -9.60 -3.49
CA PHE A 298 4.91 -10.00 -4.00
C PHE A 298 6.04 -9.35 -3.22
N ASP A 299 7.14 -10.07 -3.10
CA ASP A 299 8.36 -9.60 -2.48
C ASP A 299 9.47 -9.52 -3.54
N ALA A 300 10.01 -8.32 -3.75
CA ALA A 300 11.11 -8.10 -4.70
C ALA A 300 12.16 -7.17 -4.09
N PRO A 301 13.08 -7.70 -3.27
CA PRO A 301 14.12 -6.91 -2.60
C PRO A 301 15.08 -6.20 -3.56
N ARG A 302 15.06 -6.57 -4.84
CA ARG A 302 15.82 -5.90 -5.91
C ARG A 302 15.23 -4.56 -6.34
N LEU A 303 14.02 -4.21 -5.90
CA LEU A 303 13.38 -2.92 -6.19
C LEU A 303 14.14 -1.76 -5.54
N ARG A 304 14.52 -0.78 -6.35
CA ARG A 304 15.26 0.41 -5.92
C ARG A 304 14.62 1.72 -6.37
N VAL A 305 13.75 1.66 -7.38
CA VAL A 305 13.10 2.83 -7.96
C VAL A 305 11.60 2.58 -8.08
N VAL A 306 10.78 3.53 -7.63
CA VAL A 306 9.32 3.52 -7.81
C VAL A 306 8.91 4.79 -8.56
N ALA A 307 8.16 4.64 -9.64
CA ALA A 307 7.47 5.74 -10.31
C ALA A 307 5.96 5.65 -9.99
N TYR A 308 5.45 6.60 -9.23
CA TYR A 308 4.06 6.63 -8.78
C TYR A 308 3.22 7.48 -9.72
N LEU A 309 2.55 6.84 -10.70
CA LEU A 309 1.81 7.46 -11.79
C LEU A 309 0.34 7.01 -11.79
N THR A 310 -0.33 7.13 -10.64
CA THR A 310 -1.74 6.81 -10.49
C THR A 310 -2.53 7.98 -9.92
N THR A 311 -3.84 7.97 -10.09
CA THR A 311 -4.76 8.95 -9.47
C THR A 311 -5.23 8.54 -8.08
N VAL A 312 -4.85 7.36 -7.63
CA VAL A 312 -5.19 6.87 -6.28
C VAL A 312 -4.24 7.49 -5.27
N VAL A 313 -4.73 8.45 -4.51
CA VAL A 313 -3.95 9.27 -3.57
C VAL A 313 -4.44 9.04 -2.14
N THR A 314 -4.53 7.78 -1.73
CA THR A 314 -4.74 7.44 -0.32
C THR A 314 -3.40 7.15 0.35
N ARG A 315 -3.26 7.52 1.63
CA ARG A 315 -2.02 7.30 2.38
C ARG A 315 -1.61 5.81 2.39
N SER A 316 -2.57 4.92 2.64
CA SER A 316 -2.31 3.48 2.68
C SER A 316 -1.77 2.96 1.35
N ARG A 317 -2.38 3.34 0.22
CA ARG A 317 -1.94 2.92 -1.12
C ARG A 317 -0.56 3.46 -1.47
N PHE A 318 -0.33 4.74 -1.20
CA PHE A 318 0.98 5.35 -1.42
C PHE A 318 2.06 4.65 -0.61
N VAL A 319 1.86 4.50 0.71
CA VAL A 319 2.82 3.82 1.59
C VAL A 319 3.04 2.37 1.18
N GLN A 320 2.00 1.60 0.87
CA GLN A 320 2.13 0.23 0.38
C GLN A 320 2.94 0.14 -0.92
N GLY A 321 2.73 1.09 -1.85
CA GLY A 321 3.46 1.12 -3.11
C GLY A 321 4.95 1.42 -2.94
N ILE A 322 5.28 2.46 -2.18
CA ILE A 322 6.67 2.91 -2.01
C ILE A 322 7.51 2.00 -1.11
N THR A 323 6.89 1.40 -0.08
CA THR A 323 7.61 0.54 0.88
C THR A 323 8.05 -0.80 0.29
N ARG A 324 7.64 -1.12 -0.92
CA ARG A 324 8.20 -2.28 -1.64
C ARG A 324 9.67 -2.09 -1.99
N ALA A 325 10.10 -0.84 -2.18
CA ALA A 325 11.49 -0.53 -2.50
C ALA A 325 12.42 -0.45 -1.27
N VAL A 326 11.90 -0.52 -0.05
CA VAL A 326 12.74 -0.49 1.16
C VAL A 326 13.25 -1.86 1.58
N ARG A 327 12.70 -2.93 1.01
CA ARG A 327 13.00 -4.31 1.42
C ARG A 327 14.42 -4.71 1.09
N MET A 328 14.99 -5.55 1.94
CA MET A 328 16.31 -6.14 1.77
C MET A 328 16.26 -7.64 2.05
N THR A 329 17.11 -8.42 1.36
CA THR A 329 17.37 -9.80 1.78
C THR A 329 18.45 -9.83 2.86
N PRO A 330 18.53 -10.88 3.68
CA PRO A 330 19.62 -11.04 4.66
C PRO A 330 21.01 -10.97 4.00
N GLU A 331 21.16 -11.49 2.78
CA GLU A 331 22.41 -11.51 2.03
C GLU A 331 22.81 -10.09 1.59
N LEU A 332 21.85 -9.27 1.16
CA LEU A 332 22.07 -7.87 0.82
C LEU A 332 22.38 -7.06 2.08
N ALA A 333 21.65 -7.31 3.16
CA ALA A 333 21.87 -6.64 4.44
C ALA A 333 23.25 -6.92 5.02
N ALA A 334 23.79 -8.14 4.82
CA ALA A 334 25.12 -8.49 5.29
C ALA A 334 26.27 -7.84 4.50
N ARG A 335 26.02 -7.47 3.23
CA ARG A 335 27.06 -6.92 2.34
C ARG A 335 27.10 -5.40 2.29
N GLU A 336 25.98 -4.77 2.52
CA GLU A 336 25.85 -3.30 2.38
C GLU A 336 26.12 -2.61 3.72
N ALA A 337 26.89 -1.53 3.70
CA ALA A 337 27.19 -0.75 4.90
C ALA A 337 25.96 0.01 5.42
N ILE A 338 25.95 0.29 6.73
CA ILE A 338 24.97 1.18 7.36
C ILE A 338 25.62 2.57 7.50
N PRO A 339 24.95 3.67 7.11
CA PRO A 339 23.59 3.76 6.59
C PRO A 339 23.45 3.16 5.18
N ARG A 340 22.30 2.53 4.92
CA ARG A 340 21.99 1.90 3.64
C ARG A 340 21.83 2.94 2.54
N GLU A 341 22.21 2.58 1.31
CA GLU A 341 21.90 3.41 0.15
C GLU A 341 20.39 3.53 -0.07
N ALA A 342 19.92 4.75 -0.32
CA ALA A 342 18.50 5.04 -0.47
C ALA A 342 17.88 4.36 -1.71
N SER A 343 16.63 3.96 -1.59
CA SER A 343 15.77 3.72 -2.74
C SER A 343 15.01 5.00 -3.10
N TYR A 344 14.53 5.11 -4.34
CA TYR A 344 14.05 6.36 -4.89
C TYR A 344 12.59 6.27 -5.30
N VAL A 345 11.81 7.30 -4.94
CA VAL A 345 10.41 7.43 -5.33
C VAL A 345 10.24 8.69 -6.18
N PHE A 346 9.76 8.49 -7.41
CA PHE A 346 9.44 9.56 -8.34
C PHE A 346 7.93 9.71 -8.47
N ALA A 347 7.42 10.91 -8.33
CA ALA A 347 5.99 11.17 -8.41
C ALA A 347 5.72 12.60 -8.92
N PRO A 348 4.52 12.89 -9.45
CA PRO A 348 4.05 14.26 -9.63
C PRO A 348 4.01 15.00 -8.29
N ALA A 349 4.25 16.31 -8.30
CA ALA A 349 4.23 17.15 -7.11
C ALA A 349 2.79 17.43 -6.62
N ASP A 350 2.03 16.38 -6.39
CA ASP A 350 0.71 16.45 -5.78
C ASP A 350 0.85 16.76 -4.28
N PRO A 351 0.10 17.74 -3.71
CA PRO A 351 0.23 18.13 -2.32
C PRO A 351 0.06 16.99 -1.32
N LEU A 352 -0.88 16.05 -1.56
CA LEU A 352 -1.09 14.92 -0.66
C LEU A 352 0.05 13.91 -0.74
N LEU A 353 0.57 13.62 -1.94
CA LEU A 353 1.72 12.73 -2.09
C LEU A 353 2.96 13.30 -1.39
N MET A 354 3.14 14.63 -1.48
CA MET A 354 4.22 15.33 -0.78
C MET A 354 4.05 15.28 0.75
N GLU A 355 2.82 15.40 1.25
CA GLU A 355 2.51 15.27 2.67
C GLU A 355 2.79 13.85 3.17
N TYR A 356 2.32 12.83 2.45
CA TYR A 356 2.58 11.43 2.80
C TYR A 356 4.06 11.08 2.78
N ALA A 357 4.83 11.67 1.86
CA ALA A 357 6.26 11.50 1.83
C ALA A 357 6.99 12.11 3.04
N ARG A 358 6.46 13.20 3.61
CA ARG A 358 7.01 13.81 4.82
C ARG A 358 6.83 12.91 6.05
N SER A 359 5.70 12.24 6.13
CA SER A 359 5.30 11.50 7.30
C SER A 359 5.47 9.98 7.19
N TRP A 360 5.99 9.45 6.05
CA TRP A 360 6.01 8.00 5.82
C TRP A 360 6.86 7.22 6.84
N SER A 361 7.94 7.81 7.34
CA SER A 361 8.87 7.16 8.27
C SER A 361 8.51 7.34 9.74
N VAL A 362 7.41 8.05 10.02
CA VAL A 362 6.93 8.33 11.37
C VAL A 362 5.60 7.61 11.58
N ALA A 363 5.51 6.83 12.65
CA ALA A 363 4.24 6.23 13.05
C ALA A 363 3.35 7.31 13.67
N GLU A 364 2.20 7.53 13.07
CA GLU A 364 1.18 8.42 13.61
C GLU A 364 0.07 7.61 14.29
N PRO A 365 -0.50 8.12 15.40
CA PRO A 365 -1.66 7.48 16.02
C PRO A 365 -2.82 7.38 15.02
N TYR A 366 -3.45 6.20 14.98
CA TYR A 366 -4.64 6.03 14.17
C TYR A 366 -5.88 6.56 14.91
N VAL A 367 -6.42 7.65 14.41
CA VAL A 367 -7.61 8.30 14.95
C VAL A 367 -8.84 7.83 14.17
N LEU A 368 -9.79 7.24 14.87
CA LEU A 368 -11.12 6.96 14.32
C LEU A 368 -11.93 8.26 14.34
N ARG A 369 -12.40 8.71 13.20
CA ARG A 369 -13.31 9.87 13.16
C ARG A 369 -14.68 9.45 13.67
N PRO A 370 -15.35 10.32 14.47
CA PRO A 370 -16.75 10.11 14.76
C PRO A 370 -17.53 10.09 13.44
N GLN A 371 -18.45 9.16 13.27
CA GLN A 371 -19.47 9.28 12.23
C GLN A 371 -20.22 10.60 12.51
N GLU A 372 -20.03 11.58 11.66
CA GLU A 372 -20.90 12.74 11.68
C GLU A 372 -22.29 12.25 11.29
N GLN A 373 -23.21 12.27 12.23
CA GLN A 373 -24.63 12.25 11.91
C GLN A 373 -24.84 13.40 10.91
N GLU A 374 -25.36 13.08 9.74
CA GLU A 374 -25.75 14.06 8.75
C GLU A 374 -26.71 15.07 9.40
N ALA A 375 -26.15 16.15 9.89
CA ALA A 375 -26.92 17.34 10.19
C ALA A 375 -27.00 18.12 8.88
N GLU A 376 -28.15 18.00 8.21
CA GLU A 376 -28.61 19.01 7.26
C GLU A 376 -28.53 20.37 7.95
N ASP A 377 -27.49 21.15 7.60
CA ASP A 377 -27.63 22.63 7.57
C ASP A 377 -26.44 23.26 6.84
N GLU A 378 -26.81 23.97 5.80
CA GLU A 378 -25.96 24.79 4.96
C GLU A 378 -25.32 25.93 5.78
N GLN A 379 -23.97 26.05 5.72
CA GLN A 379 -23.32 27.36 5.52
C GLN A 379 -21.81 27.15 5.17
N PRO A 380 -21.26 27.90 4.21
CA PRO A 380 -19.87 27.80 3.80
C PRO A 380 -18.98 28.57 4.80
N GLY A 381 -18.41 27.86 5.74
CA GLY A 381 -17.41 28.34 6.70
C GLY A 381 -16.05 27.73 6.42
N VAL A 382 -15.06 28.58 6.37
CA VAL A 382 -13.65 28.39 6.11
C VAL A 382 -13.05 27.27 6.98
N GLY A 383 -12.44 26.26 6.33
CA GLY A 383 -11.27 25.60 6.87
C GLY A 383 -11.44 24.46 7.87
N ALA A 384 -12.18 23.40 7.55
CA ALA A 384 -12.00 22.11 8.22
C ALA A 384 -11.50 21.09 7.20
N TRP A 385 -10.32 20.56 7.45
CA TRP A 385 -9.72 19.45 6.68
C TRP A 385 -10.64 18.23 6.77
N ARG A 386 -11.37 17.94 5.72
CA ARG A 386 -12.08 16.67 5.55
C ARG A 386 -11.08 15.65 5.02
N GLY A 387 -10.94 14.54 5.71
CA GLY A 387 -10.12 13.42 5.23
C GLY A 387 -10.60 12.87 3.90
N PRO A 388 -9.80 11.97 3.27
CA PRO A 388 -10.06 11.51 1.94
C PRO A 388 -11.42 10.79 1.89
N SER A 389 -12.39 11.49 1.30
CA SER A 389 -13.58 10.84 0.75
C SER A 389 -13.14 9.80 -0.29
N LEU A 390 -13.98 8.81 -0.54
CA LEU A 390 -13.86 7.82 -1.60
C LEU A 390 -13.27 8.45 -2.88
N PRO A 391 -12.48 7.72 -3.68
CA PRO A 391 -11.89 8.28 -4.88
C PRO A 391 -12.99 8.81 -5.77
N LEU A 392 -13.11 10.14 -5.81
CA LEU A 392 -14.01 10.82 -6.75
C LEU A 392 -13.56 10.44 -8.16
N GLU A 393 -14.36 9.67 -8.86
CA GLU A 393 -14.22 9.50 -10.30
C GLU A 393 -14.33 10.87 -10.94
N ALA A 394 -13.20 11.41 -11.35
CA ALA A 394 -13.19 12.68 -12.02
C ALA A 394 -13.85 12.49 -13.38
N VAL A 395 -15.01 13.13 -13.57
CA VAL A 395 -15.70 13.22 -14.87
C VAL A 395 -14.72 13.74 -15.92
N GLU A 396 -14.78 13.23 -17.14
CA GLU A 396 -13.97 13.70 -18.27
C GLU A 396 -14.23 15.20 -18.49
N ASP A 397 -13.22 16.00 -18.16
CA ASP A 397 -13.25 17.41 -18.46
C ASP A 397 -12.43 17.70 -19.71
N GLY A 398 -12.88 18.75 -20.42
CA GLY A 398 -12.21 19.28 -21.59
C GLY A 398 -10.70 19.48 -21.37
N ALA A 399 -9.95 19.34 -22.44
CA ALA A 399 -8.50 19.23 -22.47
C ALA A 399 -7.76 20.41 -21.85
N GLY A 400 -7.37 20.27 -20.59
CA GLY A 400 -6.28 21.09 -20.03
C GLY A 400 -4.95 20.40 -20.30
N ALA A 401 -3.97 21.14 -20.78
CA ALA A 401 -2.63 20.65 -21.06
C ALA A 401 -1.63 21.12 -20.01
N VAL A 402 -0.56 20.38 -19.82
CA VAL A 402 0.63 20.87 -19.11
C VAL A 402 1.29 21.90 -20.03
N ILE A 403 1.34 23.15 -19.61
CA ILE A 403 1.88 24.25 -20.42
C ILE A 403 3.40 24.34 -20.24
N ARG A 404 3.89 24.11 -19.03
CA ARG A 404 5.28 24.30 -18.69
C ARG A 404 5.71 23.43 -17.52
N LEU A 405 6.88 22.83 -17.63
CA LEU A 405 7.52 22.17 -16.51
C LEU A 405 8.20 23.20 -15.61
N LYS A 406 8.04 23.06 -14.31
CA LYS A 406 8.80 23.78 -13.32
C LYS A 406 10.05 22.97 -13.00
N THR A 407 11.21 23.61 -12.98
CA THR A 407 12.42 22.96 -12.47
C THR A 407 12.15 22.45 -11.06
N PRO A 408 12.48 21.21 -10.72
CA PRO A 408 12.18 20.67 -9.39
C PRO A 408 12.98 21.45 -8.35
N GLU A 409 12.33 22.38 -7.71
CA GLU A 409 12.78 22.88 -6.42
C GLU A 409 12.35 21.86 -5.40
N LEU A 410 13.30 21.09 -4.91
CA LEU A 410 13.06 20.25 -3.74
C LEU A 410 12.60 21.18 -2.61
N PRO A 411 11.45 20.94 -2.00
CA PRO A 411 11.08 21.64 -0.78
C PRO A 411 12.23 21.60 0.21
N ALA A 412 12.50 22.69 0.92
CA ALA A 412 13.68 22.87 1.76
C ALA A 412 13.96 21.71 2.75
N PHE A 413 12.91 20.98 3.15
CA PHE A 413 13.02 19.81 4.02
C PHE A 413 13.50 18.53 3.31
N LEU A 414 13.50 18.48 1.98
CA LEU A 414 14.05 17.37 1.16
C LEU A 414 15.45 17.68 0.61
N GLN A 415 16.00 18.85 0.92
CA GLN A 415 17.32 19.28 0.44
C GLN A 415 18.47 18.92 1.40
N ARG A 416 18.20 18.13 2.45
CA ARG A 416 19.21 17.64 3.40
C ARG A 416 19.68 16.24 3.08
#